data_0ddadec6df1620b8b77289b02f1cd899
#
_entry.id   0ddadec6df1620b8b77289b02f1cd899
#
_cell.length_a   1.000
_cell.length_b   1.000
_cell.length_c   1.000
_cell.angle_alpha   90.00
_cell.angle_beta   90.00
_cell.angle_gamma   90.00
#
_symmetry.space_group_name_H-M   'P 1'
#
loop_
_entity.id
_entity.type
_entity.pdbx_description
1 polymer ?
#
loop_
_entity_poly.entity_id
_entity_poly.type
_entity_poly.pdbx_seq_one_letter_code
_entity_poly.pdbx_strand_id
1 'polypeptide(L)'
;TSNSSSGYQSFYINTSGKLAQTNDSTSYNIRPVAYIDGNIRISGGLGTQAHPYKMTIKKNNTGIEIPNLEGLIPIVFDTSTGTVVKTISASDSDWYNYDEQKWANAVLVTKSSRSTYLNTTGVTVSESDILGYFVWIPRYKYKIWTTTASSSGSEQEIEIVFESKDTEKS
;
A
#
# COMPACT_ATOMS: atom_id res chain seq x y z
N THR A 1 -30.63 15.32 -16.13
CA THR A 1 -31.29 16.07 -17.23
C THR A 1 -32.43 16.90 -16.66
N SER A 2 -32.43 18.18 -16.85
CA SER A 2 -33.56 19.08 -16.53
C SER A 2 -34.31 19.41 -17.81
N ASN A 3 -35.65 19.35 -17.75
CA ASN A 3 -36.49 19.75 -18.84
C ASN A 3 -36.76 21.26 -18.69
N SER A 4 -36.33 22.06 -19.67
CA SER A 4 -36.65 23.48 -19.72
C SER A 4 -37.51 23.78 -20.97
N SER A 5 -38.14 24.93 -20.99
CA SER A 5 -38.89 25.39 -22.18
C SER A 5 -38.05 25.51 -23.46
N SER A 6 -36.73 25.33 -23.33
CA SER A 6 -35.73 25.37 -24.41
C SER A 6 -35.22 24.02 -24.86
N GLY A 7 -35.77 22.92 -24.32
CA GLY A 7 -35.32 21.57 -24.57
C GLY A 7 -34.60 20.94 -23.37
N TYR A 8 -34.03 19.77 -23.58
CA TYR A 8 -33.27 19.03 -22.56
C TYR A 8 -31.89 19.67 -22.41
N GLN A 9 -31.45 19.81 -21.17
CA GLN A 9 -30.11 20.31 -20.83
C GLN A 9 -29.40 19.32 -19.93
N SER A 10 -28.11 19.14 -20.16
CA SER A 10 -27.22 18.36 -19.33
C SER A 10 -26.29 19.26 -18.53
N PHE A 11 -25.98 18.84 -17.31
CA PHE A 11 -25.00 19.50 -16.47
C PHE A 11 -23.63 18.87 -16.67
N TYR A 12 -22.59 19.68 -16.67
CA TYR A 12 -21.21 19.23 -16.77
C TYR A 12 -20.29 20.10 -15.92
N ILE A 13 -19.11 19.59 -15.62
CA ILE A 13 -18.05 20.36 -14.97
C ILE A 13 -17.16 20.96 -16.06
N ASN A 14 -17.06 22.27 -16.11
CA ASN A 14 -16.24 22.98 -17.07
C ASN A 14 -14.74 22.90 -16.73
N THR A 15 -13.90 23.44 -17.59
CA THR A 15 -12.42 23.46 -17.43
C THR A 15 -11.94 24.19 -16.18
N SER A 16 -12.77 25.05 -15.60
CA SER A 16 -12.51 25.77 -14.35
C SER A 16 -13.03 25.02 -13.10
N GLY A 17 -13.52 23.78 -13.26
CA GLY A 17 -14.06 22.98 -12.16
C GLY A 17 -15.45 23.41 -11.68
N LYS A 18 -16.16 24.28 -12.41
CA LYS A 18 -17.49 24.76 -12.03
C LYS A 18 -18.59 24.01 -12.77
N LEU A 19 -19.73 23.85 -12.09
CA LEU A 19 -20.94 23.30 -12.70
C LEU A 19 -21.44 24.25 -13.77
N ALA A 20 -21.70 23.75 -14.95
CA ALA A 20 -22.26 24.48 -16.10
C ALA A 20 -23.36 23.65 -16.77
N GLN A 21 -24.15 24.30 -17.60
CA GLN A 21 -25.23 23.66 -18.37
C GLN A 21 -24.94 23.75 -19.85
N THR A 22 -25.41 22.76 -20.59
CA THR A 22 -25.38 22.74 -22.06
C THR A 22 -26.59 22.01 -22.63
N ASN A 23 -26.86 22.24 -23.92
CA ASN A 23 -27.90 21.53 -24.64
C ASN A 23 -27.45 20.07 -24.89
N ASP A 24 -28.42 19.16 -24.95
CA ASP A 24 -28.16 17.72 -25.13
C ASP A 24 -27.52 17.37 -26.49
N SER A 25 -27.54 18.30 -27.46
CA SER A 25 -26.87 18.11 -28.76
C SER A 25 -25.35 18.26 -28.70
N THR A 26 -24.79 18.71 -27.57
CA THR A 26 -23.35 18.89 -27.42
C THR A 26 -22.71 17.59 -26.87
N SER A 27 -21.71 17.08 -27.58
CA SER A 27 -20.96 15.90 -27.11
C SER A 27 -19.93 16.29 -26.05
N TYR A 28 -19.99 15.62 -24.91
CA TYR A 28 -19.03 15.75 -23.82
C TYR A 28 -18.49 14.40 -23.40
N ASN A 29 -17.26 14.42 -22.92
CA ASN A 29 -16.68 13.24 -22.29
C ASN A 29 -17.33 12.98 -20.93
N ILE A 30 -17.80 11.77 -20.72
CA ILE A 30 -18.36 11.35 -19.45
C ILE A 30 -17.19 11.05 -18.50
N ARG A 31 -17.20 11.69 -17.32
CA ARG A 31 -16.33 11.35 -16.21
C ARG A 31 -17.19 10.73 -15.11
N PRO A 32 -17.33 9.41 -15.09
CA PRO A 32 -18.12 8.76 -14.05
C PRO A 32 -17.44 8.98 -12.70
N VAL A 33 -18.23 9.32 -11.69
CA VAL A 33 -17.83 9.30 -10.29
C VAL A 33 -18.37 8.01 -9.69
N ALA A 34 -17.48 7.19 -9.16
CA ALA A 34 -17.84 5.96 -8.49
C ALA A 34 -17.18 5.90 -7.12
N TYR A 35 -17.88 5.29 -6.18
CA TYR A 35 -17.26 4.89 -4.93
C TYR A 35 -16.36 3.69 -5.23
N ILE A 36 -15.09 3.83 -4.88
CA ILE A 36 -14.12 2.74 -4.98
C ILE A 36 -14.11 2.03 -3.63
N ASP A 37 -14.41 0.74 -3.65
CA ASP A 37 -14.28 -0.11 -2.47
C ASP A 37 -12.84 -0.05 -1.92
N GLY A 38 -12.68 -0.05 -0.61
CA GLY A 38 -11.37 -0.02 0.05
C GLY A 38 -10.45 -1.20 -0.31
N ASN A 39 -10.99 -2.22 -1.00
CA ASN A 39 -10.23 -3.34 -1.53
C ASN A 39 -9.63 -3.09 -2.92
N ILE A 40 -9.86 -1.93 -3.53
CA ILE A 40 -9.30 -1.57 -4.83
C ILE A 40 -8.10 -0.67 -4.61
N ARG A 41 -6.99 -0.99 -5.27
CA ARG A 41 -5.78 -0.17 -5.31
C ARG A 41 -5.51 0.34 -6.72
N ILE A 42 -4.90 1.50 -6.80
CA ILE A 42 -4.29 1.98 -8.04
C ILE A 42 -2.94 1.27 -8.17
N SER A 43 -2.79 0.46 -9.20
CA SER A 43 -1.60 -0.35 -9.45
C SER A 43 -0.67 0.28 -10.49
N GLY A 44 -1.05 1.38 -11.08
CA GLY A 44 -0.23 2.08 -12.08
C GLY A 44 -1.01 3.16 -12.82
N GLY A 45 -0.34 3.81 -13.76
CA GLY A 45 -0.89 4.88 -14.58
C GLY A 45 -0.72 6.27 -13.96
N LEU A 46 -0.87 7.29 -14.80
CA LEU A 46 -0.71 8.71 -14.43
C LEU A 46 -2.04 9.46 -14.39
N GLY A 47 -3.16 8.78 -14.67
CA GLY A 47 -4.47 9.40 -14.77
C GLY A 47 -4.67 10.24 -16.03
N THR A 48 -3.79 10.12 -17.01
CA THR A 48 -3.94 10.76 -18.32
C THR A 48 -4.67 9.84 -19.29
N GLN A 49 -5.15 10.39 -20.39
CA GLN A 49 -5.81 9.58 -21.43
C GLN A 49 -4.86 8.52 -22.03
N ALA A 50 -3.59 8.86 -22.19
CA ALA A 50 -2.57 7.94 -22.71
C ALA A 50 -2.12 6.91 -21.65
N HIS A 51 -2.17 7.28 -20.38
CA HIS A 51 -1.77 6.45 -19.23
C HIS A 51 -2.86 6.47 -18.15
N PRO A 52 -4.03 5.84 -18.40
CA PRO A 52 -5.11 5.81 -17.42
C PRO A 52 -4.67 5.05 -16.16
N TYR A 53 -5.24 5.43 -15.02
CA TYR A 53 -5.04 4.65 -13.79
C TYR A 53 -5.49 3.20 -13.99
N LYS A 54 -4.63 2.27 -13.63
CA LYS A 54 -4.96 0.85 -13.53
C LYS A 54 -5.42 0.56 -12.10
N MET A 55 -6.57 -0.07 -11.98
CA MET A 55 -7.11 -0.48 -10.69
C MET A 55 -7.04 -2.00 -10.56
N THR A 56 -6.58 -2.47 -9.42
CA THR A 56 -6.57 -3.89 -9.07
C THR A 56 -7.33 -4.11 -7.77
N ILE A 57 -7.97 -5.26 -7.66
CA ILE A 57 -8.57 -5.68 -6.40
C ILE A 57 -7.42 -6.02 -5.45
N LYS A 58 -7.47 -5.48 -4.23
CA LYS A 58 -6.57 -5.87 -3.16
C LYS A 58 -6.70 -7.38 -2.97
N LYS A 59 -5.65 -8.11 -3.27
CA LYS A 59 -5.63 -9.55 -3.03
C LYS A 59 -5.72 -9.76 -1.52
N ASN A 60 -6.64 -10.63 -1.13
CA ASN A 60 -6.67 -11.12 0.24
C ASN A 60 -5.36 -11.86 0.49
N ASN A 61 -4.52 -11.34 1.37
CA ASN A 61 -3.21 -11.90 1.68
C ASN A 61 -3.29 -13.12 2.62
N THR A 62 -4.46 -13.75 2.72
CA THR A 62 -4.59 -15.02 3.43
C THR A 62 -3.71 -16.07 2.76
N GLY A 63 -2.83 -16.66 3.52
CA GLY A 63 -1.89 -17.68 3.03
C GLY A 63 -0.49 -17.17 2.73
N ILE A 64 -0.22 -15.87 2.79
CA ILE A 64 1.15 -15.34 2.75
C ILE A 64 1.88 -15.77 4.03
N GLU A 65 3.16 -16.01 3.87
CA GLU A 65 4.05 -16.36 4.97
C GLU A 65 3.95 -15.35 6.12
N ILE A 66 3.61 -15.84 7.31
CA ILE A 66 3.63 -15.00 8.52
C ILE A 66 5.07 -14.67 8.90
N PRO A 67 5.32 -13.52 9.51
CA PRO A 67 6.66 -13.15 9.95
C PRO A 67 7.26 -14.20 10.91
N ASN A 68 8.47 -14.62 10.62
CA ASN A 68 9.27 -15.46 11.50
C ASN A 68 10.60 -14.79 11.80
N LEU A 69 10.62 -14.02 12.86
CA LEU A 69 11.80 -13.33 13.38
C LEU A 69 12.22 -13.95 14.72
N GLU A 70 12.23 -15.30 14.77
CA GLU A 70 12.60 -16.04 15.95
C GLU A 70 13.99 -15.60 16.46
N GLY A 71 14.08 -15.42 17.76
CA GLY A 71 15.30 -14.95 18.38
C GLY A 71 15.48 -13.42 18.40
N LEU A 72 14.68 -12.67 17.68
CA LEU A 72 14.64 -11.21 17.71
C LEU A 72 13.51 -10.71 18.62
N ILE A 73 13.55 -9.43 18.98
CA ILE A 73 12.51 -8.77 19.75
C ILE A 73 11.58 -8.04 18.78
N PRO A 74 10.29 -8.41 18.68
CA PRO A 74 9.33 -7.70 17.86
C PRO A 74 9.13 -6.26 18.35
N ILE A 75 9.09 -5.30 17.41
CA ILE A 75 8.99 -3.88 17.74
C ILE A 75 8.00 -3.17 16.83
N VAL A 76 7.54 -2.02 17.32
CA VAL A 76 6.90 -0.96 16.53
C VAL A 76 7.60 0.36 16.78
N PHE A 77 7.49 1.27 15.80
CA PHE A 77 7.98 2.64 15.95
C PHE A 77 6.82 3.52 16.40
N ASP A 78 6.97 4.12 17.58
CA ASP A 78 6.05 5.15 18.06
C ASP A 78 6.61 6.51 17.64
N THR A 79 5.88 7.18 16.76
CA THR A 79 6.28 8.49 16.22
C THR A 79 5.51 9.65 16.84
N SER A 80 4.67 9.39 17.84
CA SER A 80 3.82 10.41 18.45
C SER A 80 4.62 11.45 19.26
N THR A 81 5.75 11.05 19.83
CA THR A 81 6.62 11.90 20.66
C THR A 81 8.08 11.95 20.18
N GLY A 82 8.33 11.61 18.96
CA GLY A 82 9.63 11.32 18.38
C GLY A 82 9.71 9.84 18.03
N THR A 83 10.73 9.43 17.30
CA THR A 83 10.89 8.02 16.94
C THR A 83 11.34 7.22 18.16
N VAL A 84 10.41 6.50 18.76
CA VAL A 84 10.66 5.62 19.89
C VAL A 84 10.40 4.18 19.50
N VAL A 85 11.34 3.30 19.81
CA VAL A 85 11.21 1.87 19.58
C VAL A 85 10.52 1.23 20.79
N LYS A 86 9.40 0.58 20.57
CA LYS A 86 8.64 -0.12 21.61
C LYS A 86 8.48 -1.59 21.28
N THR A 87 8.55 -2.45 22.27
CA THR A 87 8.25 -3.87 22.14
C THR A 87 6.77 -4.10 21.83
N ILE A 88 6.47 -5.13 21.04
CA ILE A 88 5.11 -5.55 20.72
C ILE A 88 5.02 -7.07 20.73
N SER A 89 3.82 -7.62 20.88
CA SER A 89 3.61 -9.05 20.71
C SER A 89 3.65 -9.44 19.22
N ALA A 90 4.30 -10.54 18.91
CA ALA A 90 4.28 -11.10 17.55
C ALA A 90 2.89 -11.55 17.08
N SER A 91 1.93 -11.70 17.99
CA SER A 91 0.53 -12.01 17.69
C SER A 91 -0.35 -10.76 17.53
N ASP A 92 0.21 -9.57 17.72
CA ASP A 92 -0.53 -8.31 17.63
C ASP A 92 -0.74 -7.93 16.17
N SER A 93 -1.96 -7.53 15.84
CA SER A 93 -2.33 -7.06 14.48
C SER A 93 -1.64 -5.76 14.07
N ASP A 94 -1.12 -5.00 15.04
CA ASP A 94 -0.35 -3.78 14.77
C ASP A 94 1.12 -4.06 14.45
N TRP A 95 1.61 -5.28 14.72
CA TRP A 95 3.00 -5.64 14.39
C TRP A 95 3.19 -5.77 12.88
N TYR A 96 2.25 -6.44 12.18
CA TYR A 96 2.25 -6.49 10.73
C TYR A 96 0.83 -6.57 10.17
N ASN A 97 0.63 -5.96 9.03
CA ASN A 97 -0.59 -6.10 8.24
C ASN A 97 -0.24 -5.88 6.77
N TYR A 98 -0.14 -6.95 6.00
CA TYR A 98 0.27 -6.86 4.59
C TYR A 98 -0.74 -6.09 3.73
N ASP A 99 -2.01 -6.11 4.13
CA ASP A 99 -3.06 -5.36 3.44
C ASP A 99 -2.92 -3.86 3.64
N GLU A 100 -2.43 -3.44 4.80
CA GLU A 100 -2.16 -2.05 5.13
C GLU A 100 -0.70 -1.64 4.87
N GLN A 101 0.10 -2.55 4.31
CA GLN A 101 1.53 -2.34 4.07
C GLN A 101 2.33 -2.06 5.36
N LYS A 102 1.85 -2.59 6.47
CA LYS A 102 2.61 -2.62 7.73
C LYS A 102 3.53 -3.83 7.71
N TRP A 103 4.81 -3.61 7.92
CA TRP A 103 5.84 -4.65 7.90
C TRP A 103 6.28 -5.00 9.33
N ALA A 104 6.45 -6.28 9.60
CA ALA A 104 6.95 -6.76 10.88
C ALA A 104 8.40 -6.34 11.09
N ASN A 105 8.61 -5.50 12.07
CA ASN A 105 9.94 -5.01 12.46
C ASN A 105 10.40 -5.74 13.73
N ALA A 106 11.70 -5.94 13.85
CA ALA A 106 12.30 -6.50 15.04
C ALA A 106 13.70 -5.95 15.27
N VAL A 107 14.20 -6.08 16.48
CA VAL A 107 15.57 -5.70 16.83
C VAL A 107 16.32 -6.89 17.41
N LEU A 108 17.61 -6.94 17.12
CA LEU A 108 18.58 -7.72 17.87
C LEU A 108 19.12 -6.84 18.99
N VAL A 109 19.02 -7.33 20.22
CA VAL A 109 19.51 -6.60 21.40
C VAL A 109 20.68 -7.33 22.03
N THR A 110 21.42 -6.60 22.91
CA THR A 110 22.51 -7.20 23.66
C THR A 110 22.05 -8.37 24.52
N LYS A 111 22.95 -9.31 24.78
CA LYS A 111 22.65 -10.46 25.63
C LYS A 111 22.19 -10.07 27.03
N SER A 112 22.77 -9.01 27.59
CA SER A 112 22.45 -8.52 28.93
C SER A 112 21.06 -7.91 29.05
N SER A 113 20.60 -7.21 28.01
CA SER A 113 19.30 -6.53 28.02
C SER A 113 18.15 -7.40 27.47
N ARG A 114 18.47 -8.55 26.86
CA ARG A 114 17.48 -9.39 26.19
C ARG A 114 16.31 -9.81 27.09
N SER A 115 16.57 -10.18 28.33
CA SER A 115 15.53 -10.62 29.28
C SER A 115 14.55 -9.49 29.65
N THR A 116 14.96 -8.24 29.52
CA THR A 116 14.12 -7.07 29.78
C THR A 116 13.06 -6.88 28.69
N TYR A 117 13.41 -7.22 27.44
CA TYR A 117 12.55 -6.97 26.28
C TYR A 117 11.81 -8.19 25.78
N LEU A 118 12.30 -9.39 26.11
CA LEU A 118 11.72 -10.65 25.66
C LEU A 118 10.31 -10.85 26.26
N ASN A 119 9.32 -11.13 25.40
CA ASN A 119 7.93 -11.35 25.78
C ASN A 119 7.26 -10.16 26.53
N THR A 120 7.76 -8.95 26.31
CA THR A 120 7.18 -7.73 26.84
C THR A 120 6.46 -6.96 25.74
N THR A 121 5.52 -6.10 26.12
CA THR A 121 4.78 -5.23 25.19
C THR A 121 4.75 -3.81 25.73
N GLY A 122 4.96 -2.84 24.82
CA GLY A 122 4.91 -1.42 25.15
C GLY A 122 6.14 -0.88 25.90
N VAL A 123 7.16 -1.71 26.10
CA VAL A 123 8.42 -1.29 26.74
C VAL A 123 9.30 -0.58 25.72
N THR A 124 9.80 0.59 26.08
CA THR A 124 10.76 1.32 25.25
C THR A 124 12.09 0.57 25.23
N VAL A 125 12.59 0.29 24.00
CA VAL A 125 13.91 -0.32 23.81
C VAL A 125 14.95 0.78 23.75
N SER A 126 15.95 0.72 24.62
CA SER A 126 17.06 1.67 24.60
C SER A 126 17.90 1.47 23.35
N GLU A 127 18.22 2.54 22.65
CA GLU A 127 19.05 2.48 21.45
C GLU A 127 20.44 1.90 21.74
N SER A 128 20.99 2.16 22.92
CA SER A 128 22.26 1.58 23.38
C SER A 128 22.24 0.06 23.50
N ASP A 129 21.07 -0.53 23.63
CA ASP A 129 20.88 -1.97 23.71
C ASP A 129 20.69 -2.64 22.33
N ILE A 130 20.42 -1.84 21.30
CA ILE A 130 20.10 -2.35 19.95
C ILE A 130 21.40 -2.59 19.18
N LEU A 131 21.57 -3.82 18.72
CA LEU A 131 22.69 -4.24 17.87
C LEU A 131 22.35 -4.19 16.37
N GLY A 132 21.06 -4.25 16.02
CA GLY A 132 20.60 -4.19 14.64
C GLY A 132 19.08 -4.19 14.51
N TYR A 133 18.61 -3.65 13.40
CA TYR A 133 17.21 -3.60 13.02
C TYR A 133 16.94 -4.55 11.89
N PHE A 134 15.80 -5.21 11.95
CA PHE A 134 15.35 -6.20 10.97
C PHE A 134 13.91 -5.93 10.59
N VAL A 135 13.58 -6.23 9.34
CA VAL A 135 12.21 -6.23 8.82
C VAL A 135 11.96 -7.54 8.10
N TRP A 136 10.81 -8.15 8.38
CA TRP A 136 10.39 -9.33 7.64
C TRP A 136 9.71 -8.92 6.34
N ILE A 137 10.22 -9.42 5.23
CA ILE A 137 9.60 -9.28 3.91
C ILE A 137 9.17 -10.68 3.46
N PRO A 138 7.86 -10.91 3.24
CA PRO A 138 7.40 -12.20 2.73
C PRO A 138 8.02 -12.50 1.37
N ARG A 139 8.18 -13.77 1.06
CA ARG A 139 8.65 -14.19 -0.26
C ARG A 139 7.75 -13.64 -1.35
N TYR A 140 8.34 -13.12 -2.40
CA TYR A 140 7.63 -12.49 -3.50
C TYR A 140 8.24 -12.86 -4.85
N LYS A 141 7.39 -12.81 -5.89
CA LYS A 141 7.81 -12.79 -7.29
C LYS A 141 7.73 -11.38 -7.82
N TYR A 142 8.65 -11.04 -8.67
CA TYR A 142 8.58 -9.77 -9.39
C TYR A 142 8.72 -10.00 -10.90
N LYS A 143 8.10 -9.12 -11.66
CA LYS A 143 8.21 -9.09 -13.12
C LYS A 143 8.52 -7.67 -13.55
N ILE A 144 9.62 -7.53 -14.24
CA ILE A 144 10.01 -6.27 -14.86
C ILE A 144 9.55 -6.32 -16.32
N TRP A 145 8.68 -5.41 -16.67
CA TRP A 145 8.23 -5.24 -18.05
C TRP A 145 9.26 -4.39 -18.77
N THR A 146 10.20 -5.03 -19.44
CA THR A 146 10.97 -4.37 -20.46
C THR A 146 10.10 -4.30 -21.70
N THR A 147 9.44 -3.18 -21.93
CA THR A 147 9.03 -2.88 -23.30
C THR A 147 10.31 -2.68 -24.08
N THR A 148 10.37 -3.18 -25.30
CA THR A 148 11.39 -2.84 -26.30
C THR A 148 11.24 -1.38 -26.71
N ALA A 149 11.09 -0.50 -25.75
CA ALA A 149 11.00 0.92 -25.98
C ALA A 149 12.40 1.43 -26.27
N SER A 150 12.64 1.70 -27.50
CA SER A 150 13.85 2.34 -28.01
C SER A 150 13.99 3.80 -27.60
N SER A 151 13.15 4.32 -26.74
CA SER A 151 13.19 5.71 -26.27
C SER A 151 13.50 5.77 -24.77
N SER A 152 14.55 6.46 -24.42
CA SER A 152 14.85 6.91 -23.08
C SER A 152 13.64 7.69 -22.55
N GLY A 153 12.98 7.20 -21.50
CA GLY A 153 11.86 7.89 -20.86
C GLY A 153 10.51 7.14 -20.86
N SER A 154 10.46 5.90 -21.35
CA SER A 154 9.27 5.07 -21.16
C SER A 154 9.22 4.54 -19.72
N GLU A 155 8.09 4.74 -19.05
CA GLU A 155 7.83 4.14 -17.75
C GLU A 155 7.90 2.62 -17.86
N GLN A 156 8.59 2.01 -16.90
CA GLN A 156 8.62 0.56 -16.75
C GLN A 156 7.75 0.18 -15.56
N GLU A 157 6.87 -0.77 -15.76
CA GLU A 157 6.03 -1.31 -14.71
C GLU A 157 6.75 -2.49 -14.04
N ILE A 158 6.85 -2.46 -12.72
CA ILE A 158 7.32 -3.58 -11.92
C ILE A 158 6.12 -4.16 -11.20
N GLU A 159 5.79 -5.41 -11.51
CA GLU A 159 4.75 -6.16 -10.81
C GLU A 159 5.40 -6.95 -9.67
N ILE A 160 4.92 -6.75 -8.43
CA ILE A 160 5.34 -7.51 -7.25
C ILE A 160 4.14 -8.25 -6.70
N VAL A 161 4.27 -9.56 -6.53
CA VAL A 161 3.22 -10.43 -5.99
C VAL A 161 3.80 -11.30 -4.89
N PHE A 162 3.23 -11.24 -3.69
CA PHE A 162 3.62 -12.14 -2.61
C PHE A 162 3.20 -13.57 -2.93
N GLU A 163 4.06 -14.51 -2.63
CA GLU A 163 3.80 -15.93 -2.79
C GLU A 163 3.06 -16.50 -1.58
N SER A 164 2.20 -17.49 -1.83
CA SER A 164 1.66 -18.29 -0.74
C SER A 164 2.77 -19.10 -0.07
N LYS A 165 2.68 -19.28 1.25
CA LYS A 165 3.59 -20.12 2.03
C LYS A 165 3.63 -21.58 1.54
N ASP A 166 2.54 -22.03 0.91
CA ASP A 166 2.38 -23.38 0.41
C ASP A 166 2.88 -23.56 -1.04
N THR A 167 3.40 -22.51 -1.65
CA THR A 167 3.96 -22.59 -3.00
C THR A 167 5.36 -23.20 -2.92
N GLU A 168 5.62 -24.26 -3.68
CA GLU A 168 6.95 -24.83 -3.81
C GLU A 168 7.94 -23.78 -4.34
N LYS A 169 9.14 -23.82 -3.81
CA LYS A 169 10.22 -22.93 -4.29
C LYS A 169 10.57 -23.33 -5.72
N SER A 170 10.29 -22.46 -6.65
CA SER A 170 10.69 -22.58 -8.05
C SER A 170 12.12 -22.14 -8.27
#